data_d104e8d71c1dade10757a723563b0007
#
_entry.id   d104e8d71c1dade10757a723563b0007
#
_cell.length_a   1.000
_cell.length_b   1.000
_cell.length_c   1.000
_cell.angle_alpha   90.00
_cell.angle_beta   90.00
_cell.angle_gamma   90.00
#
_symmetry.space_group_name_H-M   'P 1'
#
loop_
_entity.id
_entity.type
_entity.pdbx_description
1 polymer ?
#
loop_
_entity_poly.entity_id
_entity_poly.type
_entity_poly.pdbx_seq_one_letter_code
_entity_poly.pdbx_strand_id
1 'polypeptide(L)'
;NSLSYNAVNYIYEDRKNRLWFCTDGGGVCLWNHRDKTFRTIDENRGLPNNVVYAIVDDLNGHLWVSTNKGLAAISEEDWTVRTYNSSQRIQNVLYNYNAVLRDRDNYLYFGGVNGFVRFDPREITPNDFTPAVKITAVSVLNRDIPVSEDGDKRFVLKRNQSTFRFDFVLLSYVSPPDNLY
;
A
#
# COMPACT_ATOMS: atom_id res chain seq x y z
N ASN A 1 5.66 24.19 10.56
CA ASN A 1 6.61 23.15 10.15
C ASN A 1 6.94 22.26 11.36
N SER A 2 6.12 21.23 11.59
CA SER A 2 6.28 20.23 12.65
C SER A 2 6.11 18.83 12.07
N LEU A 3 6.43 17.81 12.85
CA LEU A 3 6.07 16.43 12.55
C LEU A 3 4.57 16.31 12.31
N SER A 4 4.17 15.37 11.47
CA SER A 4 2.75 15.05 11.20
C SER A 4 2.03 14.50 12.43
N TYR A 5 2.77 13.97 13.41
CA TYR A 5 2.24 13.40 14.65
C TYR A 5 3.29 13.49 15.76
N ASN A 6 2.86 13.68 17.02
CA ASN A 6 3.77 13.97 18.13
C ASN A 6 4.47 12.74 18.72
N ALA A 7 3.94 11.53 18.51
CA ALA A 7 4.57 10.30 18.97
C ALA A 7 5.46 9.71 17.88
N VAL A 8 6.74 9.59 18.16
CA VAL A 8 7.76 9.03 17.25
C VAL A 8 8.14 7.63 17.72
N ASN A 9 7.95 6.64 16.84
CA ASN A 9 8.24 5.24 17.12
C ASN A 9 9.67 4.85 16.77
N TYR A 10 10.24 5.45 15.70
CA TYR A 10 11.59 5.13 15.21
C TYR A 10 12.19 6.33 14.49
N ILE A 11 13.50 6.51 14.65
CA ILE A 11 14.28 7.50 13.91
C ILE A 11 15.38 6.76 13.15
N TYR A 12 15.50 7.04 11.87
CA TYR A 12 16.43 6.37 10.98
C TYR A 12 17.22 7.37 10.15
N GLU A 13 18.53 7.22 10.11
CA GLU A 13 19.39 7.93 9.19
C GLU A 13 19.75 7.00 8.03
N ASP A 14 19.36 7.38 6.82
CA ASP A 14 19.67 6.61 5.63
C ASP A 14 21.10 6.92 5.10
N ARG A 15 21.52 6.16 4.09
CA ARG A 15 22.86 6.31 3.49
C ARG A 15 23.10 7.65 2.79
N LYS A 16 22.07 8.45 2.55
CA LYS A 16 22.16 9.80 2.01
C LYS A 16 22.16 10.87 3.11
N ASN A 17 22.37 10.45 4.37
CA ASN A 17 22.33 11.28 5.57
C ASN A 17 21.00 12.04 5.73
N ARG A 18 19.89 11.41 5.31
CA ARG A 18 18.54 11.94 5.52
C ARG A 18 17.94 11.33 6.76
N LEU A 19 17.30 12.15 7.57
CA LEU A 19 16.63 11.70 8.79
C LEU A 19 15.15 11.42 8.52
N TRP A 20 14.74 10.22 8.90
CA TRP A 20 13.39 9.72 8.79
C TRP A 20 12.78 9.51 10.16
N PHE A 21 11.53 9.88 10.32
CA PHE A 21 10.78 9.74 11.56
C PHE A 21 9.53 8.92 11.30
N CYS A 22 9.47 7.73 11.87
CA CYS A 22 8.28 6.89 11.88
C CYS A 22 7.38 7.31 13.01
N THR A 23 6.10 7.60 12.73
CA THR A 23 5.18 8.13 13.73
C THR A 23 4.03 7.17 14.03
N ASP A 24 3.42 7.38 15.20
CA ASP A 24 2.27 6.60 15.67
C ASP A 24 0.94 7.23 15.24
N GLY A 25 0.75 7.39 13.91
CA GLY A 25 -0.50 7.90 13.36
C GLY A 25 -0.37 8.98 12.29
N GLY A 26 0.84 9.48 12.00
CA GLY A 26 1.07 10.50 10.98
C GLY A 26 1.91 10.03 9.80
N GLY A 27 2.14 8.71 9.65
CA GLY A 27 2.98 8.16 8.60
C GLY A 27 4.47 8.32 8.86
N VAL A 28 5.24 8.48 7.79
CA VAL A 28 6.70 8.69 7.81
C VAL A 28 7.02 10.12 7.42
N CYS A 29 7.89 10.77 8.19
CA CYS A 29 8.34 12.11 7.93
C CYS A 29 9.82 12.13 7.56
N LEU A 30 10.15 12.74 6.43
CA LEU A 30 11.50 13.07 6.03
C LEU A 30 11.84 14.49 6.48
N TRP A 31 12.92 14.65 7.23
CA TRP A 31 13.45 15.95 7.61
C TRP A 31 14.33 16.55 6.52
N ASN A 32 13.99 17.76 6.08
CA ASN A 32 14.84 18.55 5.20
C ASN A 32 15.70 19.53 6.03
N HIS A 33 17.00 19.25 6.06
CA HIS A 33 17.96 20.04 6.84
C HIS A 33 18.12 21.48 6.34
N ARG A 34 17.94 21.72 5.02
CA ARG A 34 18.14 23.04 4.39
C ARG A 34 17.00 23.98 4.74
N ASP A 35 15.78 23.49 4.53
CA ASP A 35 14.56 24.34 4.65
C ASP A 35 13.94 24.25 6.04
N LYS A 36 14.48 23.37 6.91
CA LYS A 36 13.93 23.05 8.24
C LYS A 36 12.45 22.67 8.17
N THR A 37 12.10 21.84 7.19
CA THR A 37 10.73 21.38 6.95
C THR A 37 10.64 19.87 7.01
N PHE A 38 9.43 19.37 7.22
CA PHE A 38 9.11 17.95 7.11
C PHE A 38 8.31 17.68 5.84
N ARG A 39 8.67 16.62 5.13
CA ARG A 39 7.86 16.03 4.08
C ARG A 39 7.24 14.76 4.64
N THR A 40 5.93 14.65 4.60
CA THR A 40 5.20 13.49 5.12
C THR A 40 4.78 12.56 3.98
N ILE A 41 4.90 11.26 4.23
CA ILE A 41 4.34 10.18 3.42
C ILE A 41 3.35 9.43 4.33
N ASP A 42 2.09 9.43 3.96
CA ASP A 42 0.95 8.92 4.73
C ASP A 42 0.02 8.06 3.86
N GLU A 43 -1.14 7.65 4.40
CA GLU A 43 -2.15 6.89 3.66
C GLU A 43 -2.62 7.62 2.40
N ASN A 44 -2.70 8.95 2.38
CA ASN A 44 -3.07 9.73 1.20
C ASN A 44 -2.03 9.63 0.07
N ARG A 45 -0.83 9.21 0.41
CA ARG A 45 0.29 8.98 -0.52
C ARG A 45 0.58 7.51 -0.75
N GLY A 46 -0.31 6.62 -0.31
CA GLY A 46 -0.25 5.19 -0.59
C GLY A 46 0.32 4.32 0.52
N LEU A 47 0.66 4.85 1.72
CA LEU A 47 0.99 3.97 2.83
C LEU A 47 -0.24 3.13 3.23
N PRO A 48 -0.03 1.85 3.61
CA PRO A 48 -1.13 0.99 4.02
C PRO A 48 -1.74 1.43 5.36
N ASN A 49 -0.98 2.11 6.21
CA ASN A 49 -1.43 2.68 7.47
C ASN A 49 -0.50 3.80 7.96
N ASN A 50 -1.06 4.77 8.68
CA ASN A 50 -0.32 5.90 9.25
C ASN A 50 0.45 5.56 10.53
N VAL A 51 0.20 4.40 11.16
CA VAL A 51 1.01 3.89 12.27
C VAL A 51 2.20 3.16 11.68
N VAL A 52 3.39 3.73 11.80
CA VAL A 52 4.64 3.19 11.26
C VAL A 52 5.57 2.80 12.39
N TYR A 53 6.04 1.56 12.39
CA TYR A 53 6.85 0.98 13.45
C TYR A 53 8.35 1.13 13.23
N ALA A 54 8.81 0.93 11.99
CA ALA A 54 10.22 1.00 11.62
C ALA A 54 10.40 1.27 10.12
N ILE A 55 11.61 1.70 9.73
CA ILE A 55 12.02 1.97 8.36
C ILE A 55 13.46 1.54 8.15
N VAL A 56 13.80 1.03 6.96
CA VAL A 56 15.16 0.68 6.55
C VAL A 56 15.31 0.78 5.03
N ASP A 57 16.49 1.17 4.55
CA ASP A 57 16.81 1.18 3.12
C ASP A 57 17.27 -0.20 2.61
N ASP A 58 17.05 -0.50 1.31
CA ASP A 58 17.33 -1.80 0.69
C ASP A 58 18.53 -1.84 -0.25
N LEU A 59 19.40 -0.87 -0.28
CA LEU A 59 20.51 -0.71 -1.23
C LEU A 59 20.09 -0.59 -2.73
N ASN A 60 18.81 -0.79 -3.06
CA ASN A 60 18.29 -0.78 -4.44
C ASN A 60 17.42 0.46 -4.74
N GLY A 61 17.43 1.43 -3.83
CA GLY A 61 16.71 2.69 -4.00
C GLY A 61 15.30 2.69 -3.42
N HIS A 62 14.99 1.80 -2.50
CA HIS A 62 13.74 1.81 -1.76
C HIS A 62 13.98 1.91 -0.25
N LEU A 63 13.01 2.50 0.40
CA LEU A 63 12.87 2.52 1.86
C LEU A 63 11.69 1.64 2.23
N TRP A 64 11.95 0.60 3.00
CA TRP A 64 10.95 -0.34 3.46
C TRP A 64 10.44 0.05 4.83
N VAL A 65 9.14 0.11 4.99
CA VAL A 65 8.46 0.50 6.23
C VAL A 65 7.51 -0.58 6.70
N SER A 66 7.52 -0.83 8.00
CA SER A 66 6.51 -1.68 8.64
C SER A 66 5.41 -0.83 9.25
N THR A 67 4.17 -1.22 9.00
CA THR A 67 2.99 -0.51 9.46
C THR A 67 2.02 -1.46 10.16
N ASN A 68 0.97 -0.91 10.76
CA ASN A 68 -0.10 -1.71 11.37
C ASN A 68 -0.89 -2.56 10.36
N LYS A 69 -0.78 -2.27 9.06
CA LYS A 69 -1.47 -3.00 7.97
C LYS A 69 -0.51 -3.64 6.95
N GLY A 70 0.70 -4.00 7.37
CA GLY A 70 1.67 -4.67 6.51
C GLY A 70 2.89 -3.83 6.18
N LEU A 71 3.67 -4.29 5.21
CA LEU A 71 4.87 -3.62 4.72
C LEU A 71 4.57 -2.72 3.52
N ALA A 72 5.38 -1.69 3.36
CA ALA A 72 5.42 -0.90 2.14
C ALA A 72 6.85 -0.57 1.75
N ALA A 73 7.10 -0.43 0.45
CA ALA A 73 8.34 0.13 -0.08
C ALA A 73 8.06 1.51 -0.67
N ILE A 74 8.90 2.46 -0.32
CA ILE A 74 8.88 3.84 -0.81
C ILE A 74 10.04 3.98 -1.77
N SER A 75 9.79 4.28 -3.04
CA SER A 75 10.83 4.56 -4.02
C SER A 75 11.56 5.86 -3.66
N GLU A 76 12.88 5.83 -3.67
CA GLU A 76 13.69 7.02 -3.39
C GLU A 76 13.78 7.98 -4.59
N GLU A 77 13.41 7.53 -5.79
CA GLU A 77 13.47 8.29 -7.02
C GLU A 77 12.27 9.24 -7.17
N ASP A 78 11.07 8.69 -7.04
CA ASP A 78 9.81 9.41 -7.34
C ASP A 78 8.85 9.48 -6.15
N TRP A 79 9.20 8.86 -5.02
CA TRP A 79 8.41 8.80 -3.79
C TRP A 79 7.10 8.02 -3.94
N THR A 80 7.00 7.17 -4.95
CA THR A 80 5.88 6.25 -5.07
C THR A 80 5.93 5.21 -3.96
N VAL A 81 4.76 4.83 -3.47
CA VAL A 81 4.60 3.84 -2.41
C VAL A 81 3.96 2.60 -2.98
N ARG A 82 4.55 1.45 -2.70
CA ARG A 82 4.00 0.14 -3.02
C ARG A 82 3.76 -0.65 -1.75
N THR A 83 2.56 -1.20 -1.61
CA THR A 83 2.18 -1.99 -0.44
C THR A 83 2.40 -3.47 -0.69
N TYR A 84 2.79 -4.18 0.36
CA TYR A 84 3.06 -5.61 0.32
C TYR A 84 2.31 -6.32 1.46
N ASN A 85 1.54 -7.32 1.10
CA ASN A 85 0.73 -8.11 2.01
C ASN A 85 0.97 -9.61 1.80
N SER A 86 0.15 -10.43 2.45
CA SER A 86 0.28 -11.89 2.44
C SER A 86 0.29 -12.55 1.05
N SER A 87 -0.29 -11.89 0.04
CA SER A 87 -0.32 -12.43 -1.33
C SER A 87 1.03 -12.38 -2.05
N GLN A 88 1.95 -11.55 -1.56
CA GLN A 88 3.27 -11.32 -2.17
C GLN A 88 4.41 -12.02 -1.41
N ARG A 89 4.14 -13.18 -0.80
CA ARG A 89 5.08 -13.97 0.01
C ARG A 89 5.55 -13.31 1.30
N ILE A 90 5.02 -12.14 1.64
CA ILE A 90 5.27 -11.48 2.90
C ILE A 90 4.10 -11.83 3.84
N GLN A 91 4.37 -12.62 4.88
CA GLN A 91 3.34 -12.97 5.85
C GLN A 91 2.82 -11.71 6.55
N ASN A 92 1.51 -11.65 6.75
CA ASN A 92 0.90 -10.58 7.52
C ASN A 92 1.22 -10.78 9.00
N VAL A 93 2.23 -10.06 9.49
CA VAL A 93 2.71 -10.12 10.87
C VAL A 93 2.33 -8.82 11.56
N LEU A 94 1.91 -8.90 12.81
CA LEU A 94 1.80 -7.71 13.66
C LEU A 94 3.22 -7.27 14.05
N TYR A 95 3.72 -6.23 13.40
CA TYR A 95 5.08 -5.75 13.57
C TYR A 95 5.29 -5.07 14.92
N ASN A 96 6.52 -5.16 15.43
CA ASN A 96 6.93 -4.51 16.67
C ASN A 96 7.73 -3.23 16.36
N TYR A 97 7.69 -2.31 17.32
CA TYR A 97 8.50 -1.08 17.29
C TYR A 97 9.99 -1.41 17.21
N ASN A 98 10.74 -0.66 16.41
CA ASN A 98 12.19 -0.77 16.27
C ASN A 98 12.73 -2.14 15.84
N ALA A 99 11.85 -3.06 15.43
CA ALA A 99 12.22 -4.44 15.10
C ALA A 99 12.53 -4.57 13.60
N VAL A 100 13.59 -3.94 13.15
CA VAL A 100 14.04 -3.95 11.75
C VAL A 100 15.54 -4.13 11.67
N LEU A 101 15.99 -4.89 10.69
CA LEU A 101 17.41 -5.06 10.37
C LEU A 101 17.58 -5.29 8.87
N ARG A 102 18.62 -4.71 8.29
CA ARG A 102 19.21 -5.15 7.02
C ARG A 102 20.55 -5.79 7.31
N ASP A 103 20.76 -7.02 6.83
CA ASP A 103 22.03 -7.70 6.96
C ASP A 103 23.03 -7.32 5.86
N ARG A 104 24.23 -7.92 5.90
CA ARG A 104 25.33 -7.64 4.95
C ARG A 104 25.03 -8.10 3.54
N ASP A 105 24.17 -9.11 3.39
CA ASP A 105 23.77 -9.69 2.12
C ASP A 105 22.52 -9.01 1.53
N ASN A 106 22.06 -7.92 2.18
CA ASN A 106 20.88 -7.13 1.82
C ASN A 106 19.54 -7.83 2.06
N TYR A 107 19.50 -8.86 2.90
CA TYR A 107 18.22 -9.35 3.39
C TYR A 107 17.63 -8.40 4.41
N LEU A 108 16.33 -8.18 4.31
CA LEU A 108 15.58 -7.39 5.27
C LEU A 108 14.86 -8.29 6.27
N TYR A 109 14.87 -7.87 7.52
CA TYR A 109 14.22 -8.55 8.63
C TYR A 109 13.27 -7.59 9.32
N PHE A 110 12.02 -7.99 9.50
CA PHE A 110 11.04 -7.25 10.26
C PHE A 110 10.44 -8.13 11.34
N GLY A 111 10.69 -7.77 12.59
CA GLY A 111 10.20 -8.50 13.75
C GLY A 111 8.76 -8.18 14.09
N GLY A 112 8.04 -9.16 14.61
CA GLY A 112 6.66 -9.03 15.02
C GLY A 112 6.32 -9.96 16.19
N VAL A 113 5.06 -9.95 16.61
CA VAL A 113 4.58 -10.66 17.81
C VAL A 113 4.78 -12.19 17.70
N ASN A 114 4.64 -12.76 16.52
CA ASN A 114 4.71 -14.21 16.28
C ASN A 114 5.96 -14.64 15.51
N GLY A 115 7.05 -13.89 15.60
CA GLY A 115 8.29 -14.18 14.90
C GLY A 115 8.75 -13.00 14.03
N PHE A 116 9.38 -13.29 12.91
CA PHE A 116 9.88 -12.25 11.99
C PHE A 116 9.66 -12.66 10.54
N VAL A 117 9.60 -11.67 9.68
CA VAL A 117 9.64 -11.85 8.23
C VAL A 117 11.05 -11.54 7.75
N ARG A 118 11.60 -12.41 6.89
CA ARG A 118 12.87 -12.23 6.19
C ARG A 118 12.66 -12.37 4.69
N PHE A 119 13.19 -11.45 3.90
CA PHE A 119 13.13 -11.53 2.44
C PHE A 119 14.30 -10.80 1.78
N ASP A 120 14.58 -11.17 0.55
CA ASP A 120 15.48 -10.44 -0.34
C ASP A 120 14.63 -9.42 -1.12
N PRO A 121 14.89 -8.10 -0.98
CA PRO A 121 14.13 -7.09 -1.73
C PRO A 121 14.21 -7.25 -3.26
N ARG A 122 15.26 -7.89 -3.76
CA ARG A 122 15.47 -8.14 -5.20
C ARG A 122 14.52 -9.21 -5.76
N GLU A 123 14.03 -10.10 -4.90
CA GLU A 123 13.09 -11.18 -5.26
C GLU A 123 11.63 -10.75 -5.16
N ILE A 124 11.37 -9.59 -4.56
CA ILE A 124 10.01 -9.06 -4.42
C ILE A 124 9.63 -8.35 -5.71
N THR A 125 8.96 -9.07 -6.59
CA THR A 125 8.42 -8.48 -7.82
C THR A 125 7.08 -7.80 -7.53
N PRO A 126 6.88 -6.55 -7.98
CA PRO A 126 5.59 -5.90 -7.89
C PRO A 126 4.55 -6.71 -8.67
N ASN A 127 3.37 -6.86 -8.09
CA ASN A 127 2.23 -7.35 -8.85
C ASN A 127 1.57 -6.17 -9.57
N ASP A 128 1.99 -5.89 -10.78
CA ASP A 128 1.43 -4.83 -11.62
C ASP A 128 0.15 -5.27 -12.37
N PHE A 129 -0.36 -6.47 -12.04
CA PHE A 129 -1.59 -6.96 -12.65
C PHE A 129 -2.79 -6.17 -12.15
N THR A 130 -3.34 -5.34 -13.01
CA THR A 130 -4.61 -4.62 -12.78
C THR A 130 -5.73 -5.41 -13.44
N PRO A 131 -6.52 -6.16 -12.68
CA PRO A 131 -7.62 -6.94 -13.26
C PRO A 131 -8.71 -6.00 -13.80
N ALA A 132 -9.27 -6.36 -14.95
CA ALA A 132 -10.38 -5.62 -15.52
C ALA A 132 -11.68 -5.93 -14.76
N VAL A 133 -12.41 -4.89 -14.40
CA VAL A 133 -13.76 -5.02 -13.88
C VAL A 133 -14.70 -5.39 -15.04
N LYS A 134 -15.46 -6.48 -14.90
CA LYS A 134 -16.49 -6.87 -15.86
C LYS A 134 -17.88 -6.68 -15.26
N ILE A 135 -18.76 -6.00 -15.99
CA ILE A 135 -20.17 -5.93 -15.65
C ILE A 135 -20.81 -7.25 -16.05
N THR A 136 -21.39 -7.94 -15.09
CA THR A 136 -21.99 -9.28 -15.27
C THR A 136 -23.50 -9.22 -15.47
N ALA A 137 -24.18 -8.23 -14.89
CA ALA A 137 -25.60 -8.02 -15.08
C ALA A 137 -25.97 -6.54 -14.96
N VAL A 138 -27.00 -6.16 -15.68
CA VAL A 138 -27.66 -4.84 -15.56
C VAL A 138 -29.15 -5.08 -15.44
N SER A 139 -29.80 -4.50 -14.43
CA SER A 139 -31.24 -4.54 -14.31
C SER A 139 -31.83 -3.15 -14.14
N VAL A 140 -32.99 -2.91 -14.76
CA VAL A 140 -33.75 -1.67 -14.66
C VAL A 140 -35.16 -1.99 -14.24
N LEU A 141 -35.65 -1.36 -13.16
CA LEU A 141 -36.97 -1.66 -12.56
C LEU A 141 -37.16 -3.17 -12.31
N ASN A 142 -36.14 -3.86 -11.77
CA ASN A 142 -36.11 -5.30 -11.50
C ASN A 142 -36.28 -6.19 -12.76
N ARG A 143 -36.00 -5.67 -13.94
CA ARG A 143 -35.92 -6.46 -15.18
C ARG A 143 -34.51 -6.49 -15.69
N ASP A 144 -34.01 -7.69 -15.91
CA ASP A 144 -32.65 -7.89 -16.42
C ASP A 144 -32.55 -7.46 -17.88
N ILE A 145 -31.49 -6.75 -18.20
CA ILE A 145 -31.12 -6.33 -19.55
C ILE A 145 -29.89 -7.15 -19.97
N PRO A 146 -29.92 -7.82 -21.14
CA PRO A 146 -28.78 -8.59 -21.58
C PRO A 146 -27.56 -7.69 -21.80
N VAL A 147 -26.44 -8.03 -21.14
CA VAL A 147 -25.15 -7.39 -21.31
C VAL A 147 -24.45 -8.10 -22.49
N SER A 148 -23.97 -7.34 -23.47
CA SER A 148 -23.17 -7.92 -24.56
C SER A 148 -21.71 -8.02 -24.14
N GLU A 149 -20.99 -9.07 -24.58
CA GLU A 149 -19.57 -9.29 -24.25
C GLU A 149 -18.65 -8.19 -24.80
N ASP A 150 -19.06 -7.47 -25.83
CA ASP A 150 -18.24 -6.46 -26.53
C ASP A 150 -18.18 -5.08 -25.85
N GLY A 151 -18.74 -4.91 -24.66
CA GLY A 151 -18.51 -3.71 -23.79
C GLY A 151 -19.10 -2.38 -24.29
N ASP A 152 -19.55 -2.25 -25.53
CA ASP A 152 -19.93 -0.98 -26.16
C ASP A 152 -21.44 -0.69 -26.14
N LYS A 153 -22.22 -1.38 -25.33
CA LYS A 153 -23.64 -1.10 -25.23
C LYS A 153 -23.95 0.16 -24.43
N ARG A 154 -24.42 1.19 -25.12
CA ARG A 154 -24.98 2.38 -24.50
C ARG A 154 -26.43 2.09 -24.03
N PHE A 155 -26.64 2.14 -22.73
CA PHE A 155 -27.98 2.05 -22.16
C PHE A 155 -28.61 3.44 -22.09
N VAL A 156 -29.76 3.61 -22.70
CA VAL A 156 -30.55 4.84 -22.62
C VAL A 156 -31.76 4.60 -21.72
N LEU A 157 -31.70 5.20 -20.52
CA LEU A 157 -32.81 5.11 -19.55
C LEU A 157 -33.86 6.18 -19.82
N LYS A 158 -35.12 5.81 -19.70
CA LYS A 158 -36.26 6.74 -19.77
C LYS A 158 -36.45 7.42 -18.40
N ARG A 159 -37.09 8.60 -18.38
CA ARG A 159 -37.32 9.38 -17.16
C ARG A 159 -38.03 8.62 -16.02
N ASN A 160 -38.81 7.63 -16.33
CA ASN A 160 -39.54 6.77 -15.36
C ASN A 160 -38.74 5.52 -14.94
N GLN A 161 -37.52 5.36 -15.43
CA GLN A 161 -36.61 4.24 -15.11
C GLN A 161 -35.56 4.73 -14.12
N SER A 162 -35.99 5.08 -12.91
CA SER A 162 -35.12 5.70 -11.88
C SER A 162 -34.36 4.68 -11.01
N THR A 163 -34.74 3.39 -11.07
CA THR A 163 -34.08 2.34 -10.30
C THR A 163 -33.33 1.41 -11.23
N PHE A 164 -32.02 1.32 -11.04
CA PHE A 164 -31.15 0.41 -11.80
C PHE A 164 -30.14 -0.24 -10.88
N ARG A 165 -29.67 -1.43 -11.25
CA ARG A 165 -28.64 -2.20 -10.58
C ARG A 165 -27.59 -2.65 -11.59
N PHE A 166 -26.32 -2.52 -11.21
CA PHE A 166 -25.19 -3.10 -11.92
C PHE A 166 -24.58 -4.17 -11.03
N ASP A 167 -24.43 -5.38 -11.54
CA ASP A 167 -23.61 -6.41 -10.94
C ASP A 167 -22.30 -6.45 -11.71
N PHE A 168 -21.19 -6.45 -10.99
CA PHE A 168 -19.87 -6.48 -11.60
C PHE A 168 -18.97 -7.46 -10.85
N VAL A 169 -17.94 -7.94 -11.51
CA VAL A 169 -16.94 -8.83 -10.94
C VAL A 169 -15.55 -8.38 -11.29
N LEU A 170 -14.67 -8.45 -10.32
CA LEU A 170 -13.24 -8.29 -10.49
C LEU A 170 -12.60 -9.68 -10.56
N LEU A 171 -12.06 -10.05 -11.72
CA LEU A 171 -11.42 -11.36 -11.91
C LEU A 171 -9.97 -11.28 -11.41
N SER A 172 -9.79 -11.22 -10.10
CA SER A 172 -8.50 -11.30 -9.44
C SER A 172 -8.46 -12.49 -8.49
N TYR A 173 -7.57 -13.43 -8.77
CA TYR A 173 -7.34 -14.60 -7.91
C TYR A 173 -6.07 -14.46 -7.05
N VAL A 174 -5.33 -13.33 -7.21
CA VAL A 174 -4.03 -13.14 -6.54
C VAL A 174 -4.22 -12.78 -5.08
N SER A 175 -5.23 -11.99 -4.75
CA SER A 175 -5.51 -11.55 -3.38
C SER A 175 -6.99 -11.20 -3.20
N PRO A 176 -7.91 -12.17 -3.20
CA PRO A 176 -9.35 -11.89 -3.10
C PRO A 176 -9.75 -11.04 -1.88
N PRO A 177 -9.11 -11.16 -0.69
CA PRO A 177 -9.45 -10.34 0.47
C PRO A 177 -9.11 -8.85 0.33
N ASP A 178 -8.22 -8.50 -0.60
CA ASP A 178 -7.75 -7.11 -0.79
C ASP A 178 -8.55 -6.37 -1.87
N ASN A 179 -9.47 -7.05 -2.55
CA ASN A 179 -10.35 -6.43 -3.54
C ASN A 179 -11.42 -5.61 -2.82
N LEU A 180 -11.37 -4.28 -2.96
CA LEU A 180 -12.39 -3.35 -2.50
C LEU A 180 -13.32 -3.01 -3.67
N TYR A 181 -14.65 -3.04 -3.43
CA TYR A 181 -15.70 -2.77 -4.41
C TYR A 181 -16.48 -1.51 -4.05
#